data_9db5c4ab8b1449eb7330fb9924633284
#
_entry.id   9db5c4ab8b1449eb7330fb9924633284
#
_cell.length_a   1.000
_cell.length_b   1.000
_cell.length_c   1.000
_cell.angle_alpha   90.00
_cell.angle_beta   90.00
_cell.angle_gamma   90.00
#
_symmetry.space_group_name_H-M   'P 1'
#
loop_
_entity.id
_entity.type
_entity.pdbx_description
1 polymer ?
#
loop_
_entity_poly.entity_id
_entity_poly.type
_entity_poly.pdbx_seq_one_letter_code
_entity_poly.pdbx_strand_id
1 'polypeptide(L)'
;MSTRLETGGRLIDRTQQMQFNWNGQKLFGFLGDTLASALLANDQVLVGRSFKYHRPRGIVAAGPEEPNALVALNERGKYEPNARATTTELFNGLDARSQNHWPSLEFDVGAVNKMMSRFFPAGFYYKTFMSPRFAWKHLFEPIIRKAAGLGPAPNPEDRDADRYEYFYAHCDVLVVGSGISGLAAALQAGQSGAKVLLLEQYADIGGRAPTDGVVIDGIPAQDWIDATIKALQNMPNVRIRTRMMGAGIYDHGYVLGYERLTDHAPELVGPRHRLWRIRARRVVTATGAIERPLSFAGNDIPGVMLAGAVRDYAVNHGVSVGDRVVVATNNDDAYRTAIVWKQAGIDVPVIIDARPVADGALPNRAREMGMRIETGKAISSVYGAKRVTSIGICSQVGEGAKTDEVVCDAVAMSGGWSPVVHLWSHCGGKLTWDTDMAMFRPDPNRPPLGADGAGFVIATGTANGHLDAKTA
;
A
#
# COMPACT_ATOMS: atom_id res chain seq x y z
N MET A 1 23.57 -4.25 -6.83
CA MET A 1 23.98 -4.82 -5.51
C MET A 1 22.74 -5.23 -4.77
N SER A 2 22.80 -6.18 -3.85
CA SER A 2 21.63 -6.54 -3.04
C SER A 2 21.48 -5.53 -1.91
N THR A 3 20.24 -5.03 -1.71
CA THR A 3 19.88 -4.18 -0.57
C THR A 3 19.22 -5.00 0.55
N ARG A 4 19.37 -6.33 0.52
CA ARG A 4 18.83 -7.22 1.54
C ARG A 4 19.60 -7.06 2.85
N LEU A 5 18.88 -6.75 3.93
CA LEU A 5 19.44 -6.67 5.28
C LEU A 5 19.79 -8.07 5.81
N GLU A 6 20.83 -8.18 6.61
CA GLU A 6 21.21 -9.44 7.26
C GLU A 6 20.16 -9.92 8.26
N THR A 7 19.48 -8.97 8.91
CA THR A 7 18.44 -9.21 9.92
C THR A 7 17.07 -8.72 9.43
N GLY A 8 16.02 -9.05 10.16
CA GLY A 8 14.63 -8.72 9.78
C GLY A 8 14.09 -9.68 8.73
N GLY A 9 12.94 -9.32 8.14
CA GLY A 9 12.26 -10.17 7.18
C GLY A 9 11.35 -11.19 7.85
N ARG A 10 10.46 -10.73 8.71
CA ARG A 10 9.48 -11.55 9.45
C ARG A 10 8.65 -12.47 8.55
N LEU A 11 8.33 -12.02 7.35
CA LEU A 11 7.44 -12.73 6.41
C LEU A 11 8.18 -13.61 5.40
N ILE A 12 9.51 -13.48 5.28
CA ILE A 12 10.27 -14.23 4.28
C ILE A 12 10.91 -15.48 4.86
N ASP A 13 10.94 -16.52 4.05
CA ASP A 13 11.75 -17.73 4.32
C ASP A 13 13.06 -17.66 3.54
N ARG A 14 14.16 -17.30 4.21
CA ARG A 14 15.48 -17.15 3.61
C ARG A 14 16.09 -18.46 3.12
N THR A 15 15.52 -19.61 3.49
CA THR A 15 15.94 -20.93 3.02
C THR A 15 15.35 -21.29 1.65
N GLN A 16 14.29 -20.59 1.24
CA GLN A 16 13.58 -20.82 -0.01
C GLN A 16 13.77 -19.66 -0.98
N GLN A 17 14.82 -19.72 -1.77
CA GLN A 17 15.08 -18.72 -2.80
C GLN A 17 14.15 -18.92 -4.00
N MET A 18 13.58 -17.80 -4.49
CA MET A 18 12.70 -17.74 -5.67
C MET A 18 13.39 -16.99 -6.80
N GLN A 19 13.41 -17.56 -8.01
CA GLN A 19 13.89 -16.87 -9.21
C GLN A 19 12.68 -16.27 -9.95
N PHE A 20 12.81 -15.01 -10.39
CA PHE A 20 11.80 -14.34 -11.22
C PHE A 20 12.46 -13.52 -12.32
N ASN A 21 11.67 -13.09 -13.31
CA ASN A 21 12.13 -12.23 -14.39
C ASN A 21 11.55 -10.81 -14.20
N TRP A 22 12.39 -9.81 -14.39
CA TRP A 22 12.01 -8.41 -14.47
C TRP A 22 12.57 -7.77 -15.73
N ASN A 23 11.69 -7.34 -16.65
CA ASN A 23 12.09 -6.77 -17.95
C ASN A 23 13.10 -7.65 -18.71
N GLY A 24 12.96 -9.00 -18.61
CA GLY A 24 13.88 -9.96 -19.22
C GLY A 24 15.15 -10.26 -18.42
N GLN A 25 15.39 -9.59 -17.31
CA GLN A 25 16.52 -9.86 -16.40
C GLN A 25 16.10 -10.87 -15.33
N LYS A 26 16.92 -11.88 -15.06
CA LYS A 26 16.73 -12.84 -13.97
C LYS A 26 17.15 -12.20 -12.65
N LEU A 27 16.23 -12.18 -11.71
CA LEU A 27 16.43 -11.67 -10.35
C LEU A 27 16.01 -12.72 -9.33
N PHE A 28 16.36 -12.49 -8.05
CA PHE A 28 16.09 -13.42 -6.96
C PHE A 28 15.42 -12.71 -5.79
N GLY A 29 14.52 -13.43 -5.14
CA GLY A 29 13.89 -13.08 -3.87
C GLY A 29 13.73 -14.31 -3.01
N PHE A 30 12.88 -14.26 -2.00
CA PHE A 30 12.58 -15.37 -1.11
C PHE A 30 11.09 -15.66 -1.06
N LEU A 31 10.72 -16.86 -0.67
CA LEU A 31 9.31 -17.16 -0.35
C LEU A 31 8.81 -16.18 0.73
N GLY A 32 7.64 -15.58 0.51
CA GLY A 32 7.07 -14.53 1.35
C GLY A 32 7.40 -13.10 0.92
N ASP A 33 8.29 -12.92 -0.09
CA ASP A 33 8.43 -11.62 -0.74
C ASP A 33 7.17 -11.28 -1.56
N THR A 34 6.91 -9.98 -1.70
CA THR A 34 6.12 -9.45 -2.81
C THR A 34 7.05 -9.14 -3.98
N LEU A 35 6.49 -8.98 -5.18
CA LEU A 35 7.29 -8.52 -6.32
C LEU A 35 7.98 -7.18 -6.01
N ALA A 36 7.30 -6.26 -5.31
CA ALA A 36 7.85 -4.97 -4.92
C ALA A 36 9.05 -5.10 -3.96
N SER A 37 8.94 -5.93 -2.91
CA SER A 37 10.05 -6.16 -1.97
C SER A 37 11.23 -6.83 -2.65
N ALA A 38 10.96 -7.81 -3.55
CA ALA A 38 12.01 -8.47 -4.32
C ALA A 38 12.71 -7.52 -5.31
N LEU A 39 11.97 -6.60 -5.96
CA LEU A 39 12.54 -5.56 -6.81
C LEU A 39 13.46 -4.63 -6.01
N LEU A 40 12.99 -4.10 -4.89
CA LEU A 40 13.81 -3.28 -4.00
C LEU A 40 15.03 -4.03 -3.50
N ALA A 41 14.90 -5.30 -3.11
CA ALA A 41 16.04 -6.14 -2.68
C ALA A 41 17.13 -6.32 -3.76
N ASN A 42 16.78 -6.13 -5.02
CA ASN A 42 17.69 -6.16 -6.17
C ASN A 42 18.01 -4.75 -6.68
N ASP A 43 17.83 -3.72 -5.86
CA ASP A 43 18.14 -2.32 -6.18
C ASP A 43 17.34 -1.75 -7.38
N GLN A 44 16.16 -2.32 -7.65
CA GLN A 44 15.26 -1.86 -8.70
C GLN A 44 14.33 -0.77 -8.15
N VAL A 45 14.82 0.46 -8.04
CA VAL A 45 14.08 1.60 -7.47
C VAL A 45 13.16 2.25 -8.52
N LEU A 46 13.58 2.27 -9.79
CA LEU A 46 12.77 2.74 -10.91
C LEU A 46 11.89 1.60 -11.41
N VAL A 47 10.56 1.72 -11.28
CA VAL A 47 9.62 0.64 -11.64
C VAL A 47 8.61 1.02 -12.71
N GLY A 48 8.47 2.30 -13.04
CA GLY A 48 7.50 2.77 -14.01
C GLY A 48 7.75 4.18 -14.52
N ARG A 49 6.86 4.64 -15.40
CA ARG A 49 6.80 6.00 -15.92
C ARG A 49 5.40 6.57 -15.75
N SER A 50 5.28 7.88 -15.52
CA SER A 50 3.99 8.53 -15.40
C SER A 50 3.25 8.59 -16.74
N PHE A 51 1.92 8.59 -16.73
CA PHE A 51 1.08 8.45 -17.91
C PHE A 51 1.31 9.54 -18.98
N LYS A 52 1.38 10.79 -18.55
CA LYS A 52 1.37 11.93 -19.46
C LYS A 52 2.77 12.42 -19.82
N TYR A 53 3.61 12.57 -18.81
CA TYR A 53 4.92 13.20 -18.97
C TYR A 53 6.08 12.20 -18.93
N HIS A 54 5.78 10.92 -18.77
CA HIS A 54 6.78 9.86 -18.70
C HIS A 54 7.89 10.11 -17.67
N ARG A 55 7.52 10.79 -16.57
CA ARG A 55 8.46 11.04 -15.46
C ARG A 55 8.78 9.71 -14.78
N PRO A 56 10.04 9.50 -14.35
CA PRO A 56 10.40 8.32 -13.57
C PRO A 56 9.50 8.13 -12.35
N ARG A 57 9.13 6.88 -12.06
CA ARG A 57 8.30 6.50 -10.91
C ARG A 57 8.92 5.33 -10.16
N GLY A 58 9.00 5.47 -8.84
CA GLY A 58 9.38 4.42 -7.90
C GLY A 58 8.19 3.86 -7.15
N ILE A 59 8.46 2.88 -6.30
CA ILE A 59 7.51 2.34 -5.32
C ILE A 59 7.33 3.38 -4.21
N VAL A 60 6.09 3.69 -3.84
CA VAL A 60 5.74 4.68 -2.81
C VAL A 60 5.21 4.01 -1.54
N ALA A 61 4.42 2.96 -1.70
CA ALA A 61 3.73 2.25 -0.61
C ALA A 61 4.15 0.78 -0.55
N ALA A 62 3.63 0.04 0.43
CA ALA A 62 3.85 -1.40 0.56
C ALA A 62 2.56 -2.23 0.36
N GLY A 63 1.42 -1.58 0.17
CA GLY A 63 0.10 -2.19 0.13
C GLY A 63 -0.69 -1.88 -1.15
N PRO A 64 -2.02 -2.09 -1.11
CA PRO A 64 -2.91 -1.88 -2.25
C PRO A 64 -3.08 -0.40 -2.62
N GLU A 65 -2.63 0.52 -1.80
CA GLU A 65 -2.62 1.96 -2.05
C GLU A 65 -1.48 2.42 -2.99
N GLU A 66 -0.57 1.51 -3.40
CA GLU A 66 0.54 1.81 -4.30
C GLU A 66 0.07 2.37 -5.65
N PRO A 67 0.47 3.61 -6.03
CA PRO A 67 -0.04 4.25 -7.23
C PRO A 67 0.83 4.01 -8.48
N ASN A 68 2.10 3.63 -8.35
CA ASN A 68 3.09 3.70 -9.43
C ASN A 68 3.58 2.35 -9.91
N ALA A 69 3.68 1.35 -9.01
CA ALA A 69 4.23 0.04 -9.32
C ALA A 69 3.18 -0.87 -9.96
N LEU A 70 2.58 -0.39 -11.05
CA LEU A 70 1.67 -1.15 -11.90
C LEU A 70 2.48 -1.83 -13.01
N VAL A 71 2.42 -3.13 -13.06
CA VAL A 71 3.26 -3.97 -13.93
C VAL A 71 2.40 -4.91 -14.77
N ALA A 72 2.96 -5.41 -15.85
CA ALA A 72 2.39 -6.51 -16.60
C ALA A 72 2.98 -7.84 -16.08
N LEU A 73 2.14 -8.82 -15.84
CA LEU A 73 2.55 -10.15 -15.42
C LEU A 73 2.30 -11.15 -16.55
N ASN A 74 3.19 -12.12 -16.66
CA ASN A 74 3.10 -13.28 -17.55
C ASN A 74 2.89 -12.92 -19.04
N GLU A 75 2.54 -13.90 -19.85
CA GLU A 75 2.32 -13.77 -21.29
C GLU A 75 1.11 -14.56 -21.76
N ARG A 76 0.62 -14.24 -22.97
CA ARG A 76 -0.47 -14.95 -23.67
C ARG A 76 -1.70 -15.12 -22.78
N GLY A 77 -2.27 -16.32 -22.71
CA GLY A 77 -3.49 -16.60 -21.96
C GLY A 77 -3.40 -16.42 -20.44
N LYS A 78 -2.22 -16.09 -19.88
CA LYS A 78 -2.02 -15.71 -18.49
C LYS A 78 -1.58 -14.26 -18.32
N TYR A 79 -1.60 -13.48 -19.39
CA TYR A 79 -1.19 -12.07 -19.36
C TYR A 79 -2.14 -11.23 -18.52
N GLU A 80 -1.60 -10.51 -17.54
CA GLU A 80 -2.33 -9.59 -16.66
C GLU A 80 -1.67 -8.21 -16.66
N PRO A 81 -2.29 -7.20 -17.30
CA PRO A 81 -1.81 -5.83 -17.22
C PRO A 81 -2.22 -5.16 -15.91
N ASN A 82 -1.47 -4.14 -15.51
CA ASN A 82 -1.77 -3.28 -14.38
C ASN A 82 -1.86 -4.03 -13.03
N ALA A 83 -1.20 -5.19 -12.91
CA ALA A 83 -1.03 -5.85 -11.63
C ALA A 83 -0.16 -4.98 -10.71
N ARG A 84 -0.51 -4.95 -9.42
CA ARG A 84 0.20 -4.12 -8.45
C ARG A 84 1.33 -4.91 -7.81
N ALA A 85 2.58 -4.48 -8.01
CA ALA A 85 3.76 -5.20 -7.53
C ALA A 85 3.78 -5.40 -6.01
N THR A 86 3.21 -4.47 -5.24
CA THR A 86 3.12 -4.54 -3.77
C THR A 86 2.15 -5.60 -3.25
N THR A 87 1.19 -6.05 -4.06
CA THR A 87 0.21 -7.08 -3.69
C THR A 87 0.37 -8.38 -4.49
N THR A 88 1.37 -8.44 -5.37
CA THR A 88 1.74 -9.63 -6.11
C THR A 88 2.75 -10.43 -5.28
N GLU A 89 2.34 -11.58 -4.76
CA GLU A 89 3.22 -12.48 -4.03
C GLU A 89 4.23 -13.12 -4.99
N LEU A 90 5.49 -13.21 -4.57
CA LEU A 90 6.55 -13.77 -5.38
C LEU A 90 6.44 -15.31 -5.44
N PHE A 91 6.56 -15.86 -6.63
CA PHE A 91 6.68 -17.29 -6.85
C PHE A 91 7.79 -17.60 -7.88
N ASN A 92 8.27 -18.81 -7.87
CA ASN A 92 9.34 -19.22 -8.77
C ASN A 92 8.90 -19.18 -10.23
N GLY A 93 9.62 -18.45 -11.08
CA GLY A 93 9.32 -18.31 -12.51
C GLY A 93 8.35 -17.18 -12.86
N LEU A 94 7.97 -16.31 -11.90
CA LEU A 94 7.17 -15.12 -12.19
C LEU A 94 7.85 -14.28 -13.26
N ASP A 95 7.13 -13.95 -14.34
CA ASP A 95 7.57 -12.99 -15.36
C ASP A 95 6.83 -11.67 -15.19
N ALA A 96 7.57 -10.60 -14.93
CA ALA A 96 7.03 -9.27 -14.69
C ALA A 96 7.73 -8.23 -15.56
N ARG A 97 6.96 -7.24 -16.02
CA ARG A 97 7.46 -6.17 -16.89
C ARG A 97 6.90 -4.83 -16.47
N SER A 98 7.74 -3.81 -16.52
CA SER A 98 7.30 -2.42 -16.39
C SER A 98 6.47 -2.01 -17.59
N GLN A 99 5.63 -1.00 -17.39
CA GLN A 99 4.71 -0.48 -18.40
C GLN A 99 5.02 0.99 -18.74
N ASN A 100 4.38 1.50 -19.79
CA ASN A 100 4.38 2.92 -20.17
C ASN A 100 5.77 3.49 -20.48
N HIS A 101 6.57 2.79 -21.27
CA HIS A 101 7.84 3.27 -21.77
C HIS A 101 8.15 2.70 -23.17
N TRP A 102 9.04 3.34 -23.89
CA TRP A 102 9.60 2.84 -25.14
C TRP A 102 10.94 3.53 -25.46
N PRO A 103 12.03 2.83 -25.81
CA PRO A 103 12.15 1.36 -25.92
C PRO A 103 12.38 0.66 -24.58
N SER A 104 12.88 1.34 -23.53
CA SER A 104 13.14 0.73 -22.22
C SER A 104 12.70 1.64 -21.07
N LEU A 105 12.63 1.08 -19.87
CA LEU A 105 12.29 1.81 -18.66
C LEU A 105 13.32 2.90 -18.34
N GLU A 106 14.59 2.60 -18.56
CA GLU A 106 15.72 3.51 -18.29
C GLU A 106 15.83 4.60 -19.36
N PHE A 107 15.61 4.23 -20.61
CA PHE A 107 15.65 5.16 -21.75
C PHE A 107 14.29 5.17 -22.43
N ASP A 108 13.50 6.19 -22.11
CA ASP A 108 12.15 6.33 -22.61
C ASP A 108 12.01 7.59 -23.48
N VAL A 109 11.71 7.39 -24.75
CA VAL A 109 11.50 8.48 -25.72
C VAL A 109 10.28 9.33 -25.33
N GLY A 110 9.27 8.74 -24.70
CA GLY A 110 8.10 9.46 -24.20
C GLY A 110 8.43 10.55 -23.17
N ALA A 111 9.63 10.51 -22.55
CA ALA A 111 10.09 11.55 -21.62
C ALA A 111 10.22 12.95 -22.27
N VAL A 112 10.27 13.04 -23.60
CA VAL A 112 10.19 14.31 -24.35
C VAL A 112 8.90 15.08 -24.05
N ASN A 113 7.81 14.38 -23.68
CA ASN A 113 6.56 15.01 -23.28
C ASN A 113 6.72 15.95 -22.08
N LYS A 114 7.70 15.70 -21.20
CA LYS A 114 8.01 16.59 -20.06
C LYS A 114 8.51 17.97 -20.57
N MET A 115 9.32 18.00 -21.61
CA MET A 115 9.82 19.25 -22.21
C MET A 115 8.68 20.02 -22.88
N MET A 116 7.71 19.31 -23.44
CA MET A 116 6.52 19.87 -24.07
C MET A 116 5.37 20.15 -23.11
N SER A 117 5.58 20.08 -21.79
CA SER A 117 4.52 20.18 -20.78
C SER A 117 3.65 21.43 -20.88
N ARG A 118 4.20 22.56 -21.37
CA ARG A 118 3.46 23.81 -21.64
C ARG A 118 2.31 23.61 -22.65
N PHE A 119 2.43 22.68 -23.58
CA PHE A 119 1.44 22.40 -24.62
C PHE A 119 0.40 21.36 -24.19
N PHE A 120 0.60 20.73 -23.03
CA PHE A 120 -0.29 19.72 -22.49
C PHE A 120 -0.95 20.14 -21.16
N PRO A 121 -1.72 21.27 -21.13
CA PRO A 121 -2.46 21.64 -19.92
C PRO A 121 -3.52 20.60 -19.60
N ALA A 122 -4.16 20.72 -18.43
CA ALA A 122 -5.29 19.84 -18.07
C ALA A 122 -6.37 19.91 -19.15
N GLY A 123 -6.86 18.75 -19.58
CA GLY A 123 -7.85 18.67 -20.66
C GLY A 123 -7.31 18.93 -22.08
N PHE A 124 -5.99 18.84 -22.32
CA PHE A 124 -5.38 19.06 -23.63
C PHE A 124 -6.04 18.24 -24.75
N TYR A 125 -6.46 17.02 -24.48
CA TYR A 125 -7.14 16.15 -25.44
C TYR A 125 -8.53 16.64 -25.82
N TYR A 126 -9.19 17.44 -24.99
CA TYR A 126 -10.44 18.11 -25.33
C TYR A 126 -10.24 19.46 -26.04
N LYS A 127 -9.12 20.11 -25.84
CA LYS A 127 -8.88 21.48 -26.33
C LYS A 127 -7.97 21.52 -27.55
N THR A 128 -6.91 20.71 -27.56
CA THR A 128 -5.84 20.80 -28.57
C THR A 128 -6.07 19.86 -29.76
N PHE A 129 -6.62 18.66 -29.51
CA PHE A 129 -6.76 17.62 -30.54
C PHE A 129 -8.20 17.44 -31.03
N MET A 130 -8.97 18.54 -31.08
CA MET A 130 -10.39 18.50 -31.49
C MET A 130 -10.58 18.79 -32.99
N SER A 131 -9.59 19.33 -33.68
CA SER A 131 -9.68 19.69 -35.09
C SER A 131 -8.55 19.04 -35.90
N PRO A 132 -8.83 18.54 -37.11
CA PRO A 132 -10.17 18.31 -37.67
C PRO A 132 -10.91 17.12 -36.98
N ARG A 133 -12.22 17.18 -36.91
CA ARG A 133 -13.04 16.18 -36.15
C ARG A 133 -12.82 14.73 -36.59
N PHE A 134 -12.62 14.50 -37.90
CA PHE A 134 -12.37 13.15 -38.43
C PHE A 134 -11.05 12.54 -37.91
N ALA A 135 -10.05 13.38 -37.63
CA ALA A 135 -8.76 12.92 -37.12
C ALA A 135 -8.84 12.41 -35.69
N TRP A 136 -9.87 12.79 -34.93
CA TRP A 136 -10.01 12.33 -33.55
C TRP A 136 -10.02 10.80 -33.48
N LYS A 137 -10.95 10.14 -34.15
CA LYS A 137 -11.14 8.69 -34.08
C LYS A 137 -9.96 7.90 -34.68
N HIS A 138 -9.35 8.42 -35.76
CA HIS A 138 -8.39 7.65 -36.55
C HIS A 138 -6.92 7.98 -36.28
N LEU A 139 -6.64 9.12 -35.63
CA LEU A 139 -5.28 9.56 -35.35
C LEU A 139 -5.07 9.92 -33.88
N PHE A 140 -5.82 10.90 -33.37
CA PHE A 140 -5.54 11.44 -32.03
C PHE A 140 -5.88 10.46 -30.91
N GLU A 141 -7.07 9.89 -30.90
CA GLU A 141 -7.51 8.94 -29.86
C GLU A 141 -6.60 7.70 -29.78
N PRO A 142 -6.27 7.01 -30.87
CA PRO A 142 -5.33 5.87 -30.79
C PRO A 142 -3.96 6.23 -30.24
N ILE A 143 -3.41 7.40 -30.60
CA ILE A 143 -2.13 7.87 -30.09
C ILE A 143 -2.24 8.18 -28.60
N ILE A 144 -3.27 8.94 -28.19
CA ILE A 144 -3.51 9.32 -26.80
C ILE A 144 -3.73 8.06 -25.93
N ARG A 145 -4.53 7.11 -26.39
CA ARG A 145 -4.79 5.86 -25.67
C ARG A 145 -3.50 5.04 -25.50
N LYS A 146 -2.68 4.92 -26.56
CA LYS A 146 -1.40 4.22 -26.46
C LYS A 146 -0.44 4.94 -25.49
N ALA A 147 -0.49 6.26 -25.45
CA ALA A 147 0.33 7.07 -24.53
C ALA A 147 -0.26 7.20 -23.11
N ALA A 148 -1.45 6.69 -22.87
CA ALA A 148 -2.13 6.82 -21.55
C ALA A 148 -1.49 5.97 -20.44
N GLY A 149 -0.51 5.13 -20.74
CA GLY A 149 0.32 4.43 -19.77
C GLY A 149 -0.33 3.26 -19.06
N LEU A 150 -1.57 2.93 -19.40
CA LEU A 150 -2.18 1.68 -18.99
C LEU A 150 -1.59 0.53 -19.82
N GLY A 151 -1.38 -0.62 -19.19
CA GLY A 151 -0.93 -1.81 -19.91
C GLY A 151 -1.89 -2.16 -21.04
N PRO A 152 -1.38 -2.69 -22.16
CA PRO A 152 -2.24 -3.11 -23.27
C PRO A 152 -3.21 -4.20 -22.79
N ALA A 153 -4.41 -4.22 -23.36
CA ALA A 153 -5.35 -5.30 -23.10
C ALA A 153 -4.76 -6.64 -23.57
N PRO A 154 -5.16 -7.77 -22.95
CA PRO A 154 -4.82 -9.09 -23.47
C PRO A 154 -5.21 -9.23 -24.94
N ASN A 155 -4.42 -9.99 -25.71
CA ASN A 155 -4.75 -10.24 -27.11
C ASN A 155 -6.07 -11.04 -27.18
N PRO A 156 -7.07 -10.58 -27.94
CA PRO A 156 -8.36 -11.29 -28.05
C PRO A 156 -8.24 -12.71 -28.62
N GLU A 157 -7.16 -13.01 -29.33
CA GLU A 157 -6.87 -14.35 -29.87
C GLU A 157 -6.32 -15.31 -28.82
N ASP A 158 -5.75 -14.80 -27.73
CA ASP A 158 -5.25 -15.59 -26.63
C ASP A 158 -6.40 -15.99 -25.71
N ARG A 159 -6.71 -17.28 -25.67
CA ARG A 159 -7.71 -17.80 -24.74
C ARG A 159 -7.18 -17.66 -23.29
N ASP A 160 -8.01 -17.10 -22.42
CA ASP A 160 -7.75 -17.07 -20.98
C ASP A 160 -7.53 -18.50 -20.46
N ALA A 161 -6.37 -18.76 -19.87
CA ALA A 161 -6.01 -20.06 -19.33
C ALA A 161 -6.55 -20.31 -17.91
N ASP A 162 -7.00 -19.25 -17.25
CA ASP A 162 -7.46 -19.28 -15.86
C ASP A 162 -8.94 -19.61 -15.76
N ARG A 163 -9.34 -20.14 -14.61
CA ARG A 163 -10.74 -20.40 -14.26
C ARG A 163 -11.14 -19.56 -13.09
N TYR A 164 -12.39 -19.13 -13.08
CA TYR A 164 -12.97 -18.29 -12.05
C TYR A 164 -14.27 -18.92 -11.57
N GLU A 165 -14.62 -18.70 -10.28
CA GLU A 165 -15.85 -19.24 -9.73
C GLU A 165 -16.58 -18.26 -8.83
N TYR A 166 -17.86 -18.54 -8.60
CA TYR A 166 -18.70 -17.80 -7.67
C TYR A 166 -19.03 -18.68 -6.48
N PHE A 167 -19.06 -18.07 -5.29
CA PHE A 167 -19.40 -18.78 -4.07
C PHE A 167 -20.40 -17.96 -3.23
N TYR A 168 -21.31 -18.66 -2.55
CA TYR A 168 -22.30 -18.05 -1.69
C TYR A 168 -22.02 -18.41 -0.24
N ALA A 169 -22.13 -17.42 0.67
CA ALA A 169 -21.96 -17.63 2.08
C ALA A 169 -22.98 -16.84 2.91
N HIS A 170 -23.27 -17.36 4.10
CA HIS A 170 -24.08 -16.70 5.11
C HIS A 170 -23.33 -16.73 6.44
N CYS A 171 -23.37 -15.60 7.16
CA CYS A 171 -22.81 -15.49 8.51
C CYS A 171 -23.64 -14.53 9.37
N ASP A 172 -23.52 -14.64 10.67
CA ASP A 172 -24.11 -13.68 11.60
C ASP A 172 -23.25 -12.42 11.67
N VAL A 173 -21.91 -12.59 11.74
CA VAL A 173 -20.96 -11.49 11.77
C VAL A 173 -19.90 -11.71 10.70
N LEU A 174 -19.76 -10.71 9.81
CA LEU A 174 -18.66 -10.62 8.88
C LEU A 174 -17.65 -9.60 9.42
N VAL A 175 -16.39 -9.99 9.56
CA VAL A 175 -15.31 -9.09 9.94
C VAL A 175 -14.39 -8.88 8.73
N VAL A 176 -14.16 -7.64 8.34
CA VAL A 176 -13.30 -7.28 7.21
C VAL A 176 -12.03 -6.61 7.71
N GLY A 177 -10.92 -7.32 7.61
CA GLY A 177 -9.60 -6.96 8.12
C GLY A 177 -9.25 -7.72 9.40
N SER A 178 -8.04 -8.25 9.46
CA SER A 178 -7.52 -9.06 10.56
C SER A 178 -6.44 -8.36 11.39
N GLY A 179 -6.43 -7.02 11.41
CA GLY A 179 -5.67 -6.28 12.41
C GLY A 179 -6.17 -6.58 13.84
N ILE A 180 -5.51 -6.04 14.87
CA ILE A 180 -5.83 -6.31 16.27
C ILE A 180 -7.32 -6.14 16.54
N SER A 181 -7.92 -5.04 16.12
CA SER A 181 -9.34 -4.76 16.37
C SER A 181 -10.26 -5.75 15.65
N GLY A 182 -9.89 -6.20 14.45
CA GLY A 182 -10.64 -7.22 13.70
C GLY A 182 -10.55 -8.59 14.35
N LEU A 183 -9.36 -8.98 14.82
CA LEU A 183 -9.16 -10.23 15.56
C LEU A 183 -9.93 -10.23 16.88
N ALA A 184 -9.88 -9.13 17.64
CA ALA A 184 -10.64 -8.98 18.88
C ALA A 184 -12.16 -9.07 18.65
N ALA A 185 -12.67 -8.38 17.60
CA ALA A 185 -14.08 -8.44 17.22
C ALA A 185 -14.51 -9.87 16.80
N ALA A 186 -13.68 -10.55 16.01
CA ALA A 186 -13.93 -11.94 15.60
C ALA A 186 -13.95 -12.90 16.80
N LEU A 187 -12.99 -12.72 17.73
CA LEU A 187 -12.91 -13.53 18.95
C LEU A 187 -14.16 -13.37 19.82
N GLN A 188 -14.55 -12.13 20.10
CA GLN A 188 -15.73 -11.84 20.90
C GLN A 188 -17.03 -12.38 20.24
N ALA A 189 -17.19 -12.17 18.94
CA ALA A 189 -18.33 -12.68 18.20
C ALA A 189 -18.34 -14.22 18.17
N GLY A 190 -17.18 -14.87 18.00
CA GLY A 190 -17.04 -16.32 18.01
C GLY A 190 -17.41 -16.91 19.38
N GLN A 191 -16.95 -16.32 20.45
CA GLN A 191 -17.26 -16.71 21.83
C GLN A 191 -18.74 -16.58 22.18
N SER A 192 -19.47 -15.62 21.58
CA SER A 192 -20.92 -15.49 21.74
C SER A 192 -21.74 -16.57 21.02
N GLY A 193 -21.08 -17.48 20.27
CA GLY A 193 -21.73 -18.51 19.46
C GLY A 193 -22.17 -18.05 18.08
N ALA A 194 -21.93 -16.79 17.70
CA ALA A 194 -22.26 -16.28 16.37
C ALA A 194 -21.44 -17.00 15.29
N LYS A 195 -22.04 -17.22 14.11
CA LYS A 195 -21.32 -17.69 12.92
C LYS A 195 -20.50 -16.54 12.34
N VAL A 196 -19.18 -16.62 12.48
CA VAL A 196 -18.24 -15.57 12.07
C VAL A 196 -17.51 -15.95 10.80
N LEU A 197 -17.39 -14.98 9.88
CA LEU A 197 -16.47 -15.04 8.75
C LEU A 197 -15.50 -13.85 8.87
N LEU A 198 -14.20 -14.12 8.99
CA LEU A 198 -13.13 -13.13 9.01
C LEU A 198 -12.40 -13.13 7.68
N LEU A 199 -12.32 -11.97 7.02
CA LEU A 199 -11.61 -11.75 5.77
C LEU A 199 -10.32 -10.96 5.99
N GLU A 200 -9.24 -11.44 5.37
CA GLU A 200 -7.97 -10.75 5.31
C GLU A 200 -7.45 -10.68 3.86
N GLN A 201 -7.09 -9.49 3.40
CA GLN A 201 -6.64 -9.28 2.02
C GLN A 201 -5.23 -9.81 1.74
N TYR A 202 -4.39 -9.93 2.78
CA TYR A 202 -3.03 -10.48 2.68
C TYR A 202 -2.99 -11.96 3.03
N ALA A 203 -1.84 -12.59 2.81
CA ALA A 203 -1.56 -13.95 3.27
C ALA A 203 -1.38 -14.00 4.79
N ASP A 204 -0.79 -12.94 5.36
CA ASP A 204 -0.46 -12.80 6.78
C ASP A 204 -1.60 -12.11 7.55
N ILE A 205 -1.77 -12.51 8.80
CA ILE A 205 -2.81 -12.01 9.73
C ILE A 205 -2.14 -11.14 10.80
N GLY A 206 -2.83 -10.09 11.25
CA GLY A 206 -2.37 -9.23 12.35
C GLY A 206 -2.20 -7.76 11.95
N GLY A 207 -2.32 -7.44 10.67
CA GLY A 207 -2.19 -6.08 10.15
C GLY A 207 -0.82 -5.48 10.45
N ARG A 208 -0.78 -4.21 10.86
CA ARG A 208 0.48 -3.48 11.09
C ARG A 208 1.10 -3.69 12.48
N ALA A 209 0.40 -4.29 13.42
CA ALA A 209 0.85 -4.34 14.81
C ALA A 209 2.23 -4.98 15.01
N PRO A 210 2.59 -6.10 14.33
CA PRO A 210 3.93 -6.65 14.42
C PRO A 210 5.00 -5.73 13.84
N THR A 211 4.71 -5.07 12.72
CA THR A 211 5.62 -4.12 12.06
C THR A 211 5.88 -2.88 12.92
N ASP A 212 4.86 -2.42 13.62
CA ASP A 212 4.91 -1.21 14.46
C ASP A 212 5.47 -1.50 15.87
N GLY A 213 5.77 -2.77 16.18
CA GLY A 213 6.30 -3.17 17.48
C GLY A 213 5.32 -2.94 18.63
N VAL A 214 4.02 -3.11 18.37
CA VAL A 214 2.96 -2.89 19.37
C VAL A 214 3.02 -3.96 20.45
N VAL A 215 2.73 -3.56 21.69
CA VAL A 215 2.58 -4.43 22.86
C VAL A 215 1.12 -4.34 23.33
N ILE A 216 0.46 -5.48 23.48
CA ILE A 216 -0.95 -5.60 23.88
C ILE A 216 -0.96 -6.30 25.24
N ASP A 217 -1.47 -5.63 26.28
CA ASP A 217 -1.54 -6.16 27.65
C ASP A 217 -0.19 -6.74 28.16
N GLY A 218 0.93 -6.09 27.79
CA GLY A 218 2.27 -6.53 28.16
C GLY A 218 2.86 -7.64 27.28
N ILE A 219 2.13 -8.12 26.27
CA ILE A 219 2.52 -9.19 25.36
C ILE A 219 2.91 -8.59 24.00
N PRO A 220 4.02 -9.00 23.36
CA PRO A 220 4.31 -8.61 21.98
C PRO A 220 3.14 -8.92 21.05
N ALA A 221 2.86 -8.01 20.11
CA ALA A 221 1.71 -8.15 19.21
C ALA A 221 1.69 -9.49 18.47
N GLN A 222 2.85 -10.00 18.04
CA GLN A 222 2.90 -11.29 17.33
C GLN A 222 2.40 -12.44 18.21
N ASP A 223 2.83 -12.50 19.48
CA ASP A 223 2.44 -13.57 20.40
C ASP A 223 0.93 -13.52 20.70
N TRP A 224 0.39 -12.29 20.86
CA TRP A 224 -1.05 -12.08 21.06
C TRP A 224 -1.85 -12.52 19.82
N ILE A 225 -1.37 -12.19 18.62
CA ILE A 225 -1.98 -12.56 17.33
C ILE A 225 -2.00 -14.08 17.19
N ASP A 226 -0.89 -14.76 17.43
CA ASP A 226 -0.76 -16.21 17.30
C ASP A 226 -1.69 -16.94 18.27
N ALA A 227 -1.77 -16.47 19.52
CA ALA A 227 -2.70 -17.01 20.51
C ALA A 227 -4.17 -16.80 20.09
N THR A 228 -4.49 -15.63 19.56
CA THR A 228 -5.86 -15.29 19.10
C THR A 228 -6.25 -16.12 17.88
N ILE A 229 -5.37 -16.25 16.89
CA ILE A 229 -5.60 -17.12 15.71
C ILE A 229 -5.87 -18.55 16.14
N LYS A 230 -5.06 -19.09 17.05
CA LYS A 230 -5.24 -20.45 17.59
C LYS A 230 -6.59 -20.60 18.29
N ALA A 231 -7.01 -19.60 19.07
CA ALA A 231 -8.32 -19.61 19.71
C ALA A 231 -9.47 -19.61 18.69
N LEU A 232 -9.39 -18.75 17.66
CA LEU A 232 -10.39 -18.66 16.58
C LEU A 232 -10.46 -19.96 15.75
N GLN A 233 -9.33 -20.58 15.44
CA GLN A 233 -9.28 -21.84 14.69
C GLN A 233 -9.92 -23.01 15.43
N ASN A 234 -9.91 -22.99 16.77
CA ASN A 234 -10.57 -24.00 17.60
C ASN A 234 -12.09 -23.79 17.71
N MET A 235 -12.65 -22.71 17.18
CA MET A 235 -14.09 -22.43 17.21
C MET A 235 -14.76 -22.95 15.93
N PRO A 236 -15.67 -23.93 15.99
CA PRO A 236 -16.33 -24.49 14.79
C PRO A 236 -17.25 -23.51 14.07
N ASN A 237 -17.68 -22.46 14.77
CA ASN A 237 -18.53 -21.38 14.25
C ASN A 237 -17.73 -20.23 13.62
N VAL A 238 -16.40 -20.27 13.60
CA VAL A 238 -15.52 -19.24 13.01
C VAL A 238 -14.82 -19.77 11.76
N ARG A 239 -14.77 -18.97 10.72
CA ARG A 239 -13.99 -19.22 9.50
C ARG A 239 -13.12 -18.03 9.19
N ILE A 240 -11.84 -18.27 8.95
CA ILE A 240 -10.84 -17.27 8.53
C ILE A 240 -10.51 -17.50 7.07
N ARG A 241 -10.44 -16.42 6.29
CA ARG A 241 -10.02 -16.42 4.89
C ARG A 241 -8.97 -15.35 4.66
N THR A 242 -7.77 -15.78 4.37
CA THR A 242 -6.67 -14.91 3.90
C THR A 242 -6.69 -14.77 2.39
N ARG A 243 -5.93 -13.83 1.84
CA ARG A 243 -5.93 -13.45 0.41
C ARG A 243 -7.33 -13.10 -0.11
N MET A 244 -8.21 -12.67 0.80
CA MET A 244 -9.60 -12.33 0.50
C MET A 244 -9.93 -10.92 0.97
N MET A 245 -10.19 -10.03 0.03
CA MET A 245 -10.59 -8.65 0.34
C MET A 245 -12.10 -8.50 0.33
N GLY A 246 -12.63 -7.64 1.21
CA GLY A 246 -13.99 -7.11 1.10
C GLY A 246 -14.05 -6.09 -0.03
N ALA A 247 -14.70 -6.46 -1.13
CA ALA A 247 -14.73 -5.65 -2.36
C ALA A 247 -15.90 -4.66 -2.42
N GLY A 248 -16.92 -4.82 -1.58
CA GLY A 248 -18.06 -3.90 -1.50
C GLY A 248 -19.11 -4.36 -0.50
N ILE A 249 -19.78 -3.41 0.13
CA ILE A 249 -20.94 -3.63 1.00
C ILE A 249 -22.14 -2.93 0.39
N TYR A 250 -23.26 -3.64 0.30
CA TYR A 250 -24.49 -3.19 -0.33
C TYR A 250 -25.67 -3.35 0.64
N ASP A 251 -26.86 -2.99 0.20
CA ASP A 251 -28.07 -3.08 0.99
C ASP A 251 -28.31 -4.46 1.59
N HIS A 252 -28.97 -4.49 2.74
CA HIS A 252 -29.41 -5.71 3.44
C HIS A 252 -28.25 -6.68 3.79
N GLY A 253 -27.06 -6.16 4.11
CA GLY A 253 -25.92 -6.98 4.50
C GLY A 253 -25.36 -7.84 3.36
N TYR A 254 -25.56 -7.43 2.10
CA TYR A 254 -24.93 -8.08 0.96
C TYR A 254 -23.52 -7.55 0.78
N VAL A 255 -22.53 -8.45 0.83
CA VAL A 255 -21.11 -8.12 0.74
C VAL A 255 -20.45 -8.95 -0.35
N LEU A 256 -19.64 -8.31 -1.19
CA LEU A 256 -18.77 -8.98 -2.13
C LEU A 256 -17.40 -9.20 -1.49
N GLY A 257 -16.89 -10.43 -1.56
CA GLY A 257 -15.53 -10.79 -1.23
C GLY A 257 -14.80 -11.30 -2.46
N TYR A 258 -13.55 -10.90 -2.64
CA TYR A 258 -12.72 -11.34 -3.75
C TYR A 258 -11.50 -12.09 -3.20
N GLU A 259 -11.45 -13.40 -3.46
CA GLU A 259 -10.43 -14.33 -2.96
C GLU A 259 -9.49 -14.72 -4.08
N ARG A 260 -8.18 -14.59 -3.84
CA ARG A 260 -7.11 -15.07 -4.73
C ARG A 260 -6.67 -16.45 -4.24
N LEU A 261 -6.88 -17.49 -5.05
CA LEU A 261 -6.66 -18.87 -4.63
C LEU A 261 -5.30 -19.42 -5.05
N THR A 262 -4.86 -19.10 -6.27
CA THR A 262 -3.65 -19.70 -6.85
C THR A 262 -2.66 -18.70 -7.44
N ASP A 263 -2.85 -17.39 -7.25
CA ASP A 263 -1.91 -16.36 -7.75
C ASP A 263 -0.48 -16.55 -7.23
N HIS A 264 -0.35 -16.99 -5.98
CA HIS A 264 0.92 -17.21 -5.29
C HIS A 264 1.54 -18.59 -5.55
N ALA A 265 0.80 -19.51 -6.17
CA ALA A 265 1.17 -20.90 -6.36
C ALA A 265 0.55 -21.41 -7.68
N PRO A 266 1.11 -20.97 -8.84
CA PRO A 266 0.52 -21.24 -10.16
C PRO A 266 0.55 -22.72 -10.56
N GLU A 267 1.24 -23.56 -9.81
CA GLU A 267 1.24 -25.04 -9.93
C GLU A 267 -0.02 -25.69 -9.37
N LEU A 268 -0.79 -24.98 -8.54
CA LEU A 268 -2.03 -25.51 -7.97
C LEU A 268 -3.11 -25.60 -9.04
N VAL A 269 -3.77 -26.74 -9.07
CA VAL A 269 -4.92 -26.97 -9.97
C VAL A 269 -6.19 -26.49 -9.31
N GLY A 270 -6.89 -25.55 -9.93
CA GLY A 270 -8.12 -25.01 -9.37
C GLY A 270 -8.57 -23.71 -10.04
N PRO A 271 -9.60 -23.06 -9.51
CA PRO A 271 -9.93 -21.70 -9.90
C PRO A 271 -8.83 -20.74 -9.41
N ARG A 272 -8.51 -19.75 -10.23
CA ARG A 272 -7.54 -18.72 -9.87
C ARG A 272 -8.13 -17.76 -8.86
N HIS A 273 -9.33 -17.28 -9.11
CA HIS A 273 -10.03 -16.35 -8.23
C HIS A 273 -11.45 -16.83 -7.96
N ARG A 274 -11.98 -16.39 -6.81
CA ARG A 274 -13.35 -16.68 -6.39
C ARG A 274 -14.04 -15.39 -5.94
N LEU A 275 -15.19 -15.11 -6.56
CA LEU A 275 -16.05 -14.03 -6.12
C LEU A 275 -17.08 -14.55 -5.13
N TRP A 276 -17.01 -14.10 -3.90
CA TRP A 276 -17.92 -14.45 -2.84
C TRP A 276 -19.09 -13.49 -2.79
N ARG A 277 -20.30 -14.04 -2.68
CA ARG A 277 -21.55 -13.32 -2.42
C ARG A 277 -21.98 -13.68 -1.00
N ILE A 278 -21.74 -12.77 -0.07
CA ILE A 278 -21.92 -13.02 1.36
C ILE A 278 -23.16 -12.28 1.83
N ARG A 279 -24.02 -12.97 2.60
CA ARG A 279 -25.07 -12.35 3.39
C ARG A 279 -24.68 -12.37 4.85
N ALA A 280 -24.53 -11.19 5.44
CA ALA A 280 -24.17 -11.01 6.83
C ALA A 280 -25.25 -10.24 7.57
N ARG A 281 -25.57 -10.65 8.81
CA ARG A 281 -26.49 -9.89 9.67
C ARG A 281 -25.86 -8.61 10.18
N ARG A 282 -24.56 -8.68 10.51
CA ARG A 282 -23.73 -7.53 10.95
C ARG A 282 -22.40 -7.58 10.23
N VAL A 283 -21.85 -6.44 9.94
CA VAL A 283 -20.51 -6.30 9.34
C VAL A 283 -19.65 -5.44 10.24
N VAL A 284 -18.46 -5.91 10.54
CA VAL A 284 -17.42 -5.14 11.25
C VAL A 284 -16.35 -4.75 10.22
N THR A 285 -16.16 -3.45 10.00
CA THR A 285 -15.08 -2.93 9.16
C THR A 285 -13.89 -2.60 10.03
N ALA A 286 -12.87 -3.47 10.00
CA ALA A 286 -11.58 -3.32 10.66
C ALA A 286 -10.49 -3.07 9.60
N THR A 287 -10.81 -2.25 8.60
CA THR A 287 -10.06 -2.07 7.37
C THR A 287 -8.79 -1.23 7.49
N GLY A 288 -8.50 -0.74 8.70
CA GLY A 288 -7.26 -0.04 8.96
C GLY A 288 -7.26 1.43 8.50
N ALA A 289 -6.07 1.96 8.28
CA ALA A 289 -5.83 3.32 7.79
C ALA A 289 -4.73 3.31 6.73
N ILE A 290 -4.73 4.31 5.85
CA ILE A 290 -3.72 4.55 4.82
C ILE A 290 -2.90 5.78 5.22
N GLU A 291 -1.58 5.69 5.07
CA GLU A 291 -0.67 6.79 5.34
C GLU A 291 -0.77 7.87 4.26
N ARG A 292 -0.76 9.12 4.68
CA ARG A 292 -0.83 10.29 3.78
C ARG A 292 0.56 10.73 3.36
N PRO A 293 0.78 11.00 2.06
CA PRO A 293 2.01 11.60 1.59
C PRO A 293 2.10 13.08 1.99
N LEU A 294 3.30 13.62 1.98
CA LEU A 294 3.58 15.06 2.08
C LEU A 294 3.76 15.65 0.67
N SER A 295 3.37 16.92 0.51
CA SER A 295 3.50 17.65 -0.75
C SER A 295 4.73 18.56 -0.73
N PHE A 296 5.70 18.25 -1.59
CA PHE A 296 6.90 19.06 -1.83
C PHE A 296 7.41 18.83 -3.25
N ALA A 297 8.28 19.70 -3.74
CA ALA A 297 8.83 19.58 -5.08
C ALA A 297 9.70 18.32 -5.21
N GLY A 298 9.44 17.49 -6.23
CA GLY A 298 10.17 16.25 -6.46
C GLY A 298 9.71 15.06 -5.60
N ASN A 299 8.57 15.15 -4.91
CA ASN A 299 8.03 14.03 -4.11
C ASN A 299 7.65 12.77 -4.93
N ASP A 300 7.80 12.84 -6.24
CA ASP A 300 7.54 11.76 -7.19
C ASP A 300 8.82 11.11 -7.75
N ILE A 301 10.00 11.55 -7.31
CA ILE A 301 11.28 10.95 -7.69
C ILE A 301 11.40 9.56 -7.05
N PRO A 302 11.84 8.51 -7.81
CA PRO A 302 12.07 7.18 -7.25
C PRO A 302 13.00 7.21 -6.04
N GLY A 303 12.57 6.56 -4.93
CA GLY A 303 13.22 6.63 -3.63
C GLY A 303 12.50 7.54 -2.62
N VAL A 304 11.49 8.31 -3.05
CA VAL A 304 10.56 8.98 -2.13
C VAL A 304 9.40 8.02 -1.85
N MET A 305 9.23 7.63 -0.59
CA MET A 305 8.31 6.59 -0.16
C MET A 305 7.55 7.01 1.10
N LEU A 306 6.43 6.36 1.38
CA LEU A 306 5.74 6.50 2.67
C LEU A 306 6.57 5.88 3.80
N ALA A 307 6.61 6.53 4.95
CA ALA A 307 7.43 6.10 6.09
C ALA A 307 6.99 4.74 6.64
N GLY A 308 5.67 4.48 6.67
CA GLY A 308 5.13 3.18 7.03
C GLY A 308 5.54 2.08 6.06
N ALA A 309 5.57 2.37 4.76
CA ALA A 309 6.03 1.41 3.76
C ALA A 309 7.53 1.10 3.89
N VAL A 310 8.35 2.13 4.12
CA VAL A 310 9.79 1.98 4.38
C VAL A 310 10.02 1.04 5.57
N ARG A 311 9.23 1.21 6.65
CA ARG A 311 9.26 0.32 7.82
C ARG A 311 8.80 -1.10 7.49
N ASP A 312 7.74 -1.25 6.68
CA ASP A 312 7.24 -2.56 6.23
C ASP A 312 8.31 -3.34 5.46
N TYR A 313 9.02 -2.70 4.53
CA TYR A 313 10.09 -3.35 3.78
C TYR A 313 11.23 -3.83 4.69
N ALA A 314 11.63 -3.04 5.68
CA ALA A 314 12.66 -3.44 6.62
C ALA A 314 12.22 -4.60 7.53
N VAL A 315 11.08 -4.47 8.20
CA VAL A 315 10.62 -5.42 9.22
C VAL A 315 10.06 -6.70 8.59
N ASN A 316 9.20 -6.58 7.58
CA ASN A 316 8.51 -7.72 7.00
C ASN A 316 9.34 -8.47 5.97
N HIS A 317 10.17 -7.74 5.19
CA HIS A 317 10.92 -8.34 4.08
C HIS A 317 12.45 -8.26 4.26
N GLY A 318 12.95 -7.54 5.28
CA GLY A 318 14.40 -7.37 5.49
C GLY A 318 15.07 -6.65 4.30
N VAL A 319 14.46 -5.60 3.78
CA VAL A 319 14.94 -4.85 2.61
C VAL A 319 15.25 -3.41 2.99
N SER A 320 16.44 -2.95 2.61
CA SER A 320 16.81 -1.54 2.63
C SER A 320 16.30 -0.82 1.38
N VAL A 321 15.68 0.34 1.56
CA VAL A 321 15.25 1.19 0.43
C VAL A 321 16.35 2.17 0.00
N GLY A 322 17.43 2.28 0.77
CA GLY A 322 18.59 3.10 0.54
C GLY A 322 19.62 2.98 1.67
N ASP A 323 20.79 3.55 1.50
CA ASP A 323 21.87 3.56 2.51
C ASP A 323 21.79 4.77 3.44
N ARG A 324 21.15 5.86 2.97
CA ARG A 324 20.97 7.13 3.70
C ARG A 324 19.55 7.63 3.55
N VAL A 325 18.72 7.40 4.54
CA VAL A 325 17.28 7.68 4.51
C VAL A 325 16.91 8.88 5.35
N VAL A 326 16.41 9.95 4.73
CA VAL A 326 15.81 11.08 5.43
C VAL A 326 14.36 10.77 5.79
N VAL A 327 13.95 11.09 7.03
CA VAL A 327 12.55 10.98 7.44
C VAL A 327 11.93 12.38 7.48
N ALA A 328 10.76 12.56 6.84
CA ALA A 328 10.01 13.81 6.85
C ALA A 328 8.60 13.57 7.38
N THR A 329 8.16 14.33 8.38
CA THR A 329 6.90 14.04 9.06
C THR A 329 6.23 15.26 9.69
N ASN A 330 4.96 15.08 10.08
CA ASN A 330 4.18 15.95 10.95
C ASN A 330 3.53 15.19 12.12
N ASN A 331 4.00 13.96 12.38
CA ASN A 331 3.41 13.08 13.40
C ASN A 331 4.47 12.16 14.03
N ASP A 332 4.12 11.52 15.15
CA ASP A 332 5.06 10.66 15.89
C ASP A 332 5.30 9.30 15.25
N ASP A 333 4.36 8.76 14.45
CA ASP A 333 4.49 7.40 13.94
C ASP A 333 5.71 7.22 13.03
N ALA A 334 6.07 8.23 12.24
CA ALA A 334 7.24 8.16 11.36
C ALA A 334 8.58 8.04 12.12
N TYR A 335 8.63 8.45 13.38
CA TYR A 335 9.81 8.23 14.21
C TYR A 335 10.07 6.74 14.47
N ARG A 336 9.05 5.88 14.46
CA ARG A 336 9.22 4.42 14.49
C ARG A 336 10.08 3.95 13.31
N THR A 337 9.84 4.52 12.13
CA THR A 337 10.62 4.20 10.93
C THR A 337 12.09 4.59 11.13
N ALA A 338 12.36 5.81 11.59
CA ALA A 338 13.73 6.26 11.87
C ALA A 338 14.45 5.35 12.89
N ILE A 339 13.73 4.97 13.97
CA ILE A 339 14.26 4.09 15.03
C ILE A 339 14.60 2.70 14.46
N VAL A 340 13.69 2.08 13.71
CA VAL A 340 13.91 0.77 13.07
C VAL A 340 15.12 0.81 12.14
N TRP A 341 15.24 1.86 11.32
CA TRP A 341 16.35 2.00 10.38
C TRP A 341 17.68 2.20 11.09
N LYS A 342 17.71 3.03 12.12
CA LYS A 342 18.91 3.22 12.95
C LYS A 342 19.34 1.92 13.63
N GLN A 343 18.39 1.13 14.13
CA GLN A 343 18.65 -0.19 14.72
C GLN A 343 19.16 -1.20 13.70
N ALA A 344 18.72 -1.10 12.45
CA ALA A 344 19.22 -1.92 11.34
C ALA A 344 20.59 -1.47 10.81
N GLY A 345 21.21 -0.45 11.40
CA GLY A 345 22.52 0.06 10.99
C GLY A 345 22.49 0.98 9.78
N ILE A 346 21.32 1.42 9.33
CA ILE A 346 21.17 2.34 8.20
C ILE A 346 21.31 3.78 8.67
N ASP A 347 21.99 4.61 7.87
CA ASP A 347 22.17 6.03 8.18
C ASP A 347 20.86 6.80 8.03
N VAL A 348 20.46 7.50 9.12
CA VAL A 348 19.34 8.44 9.16
C VAL A 348 19.91 9.82 9.42
N PRO A 349 20.33 10.56 8.38
CA PRO A 349 21.07 11.81 8.53
C PRO A 349 20.26 12.91 9.22
N VAL A 350 18.96 12.93 9.04
CA VAL A 350 18.05 13.89 9.69
C VAL A 350 16.60 13.40 9.70
N ILE A 351 15.87 13.75 10.75
CA ILE A 351 14.42 13.70 10.82
C ILE A 351 13.90 15.15 10.71
N ILE A 352 13.10 15.43 9.70
CA ILE A 352 12.48 16.75 9.46
C ILE A 352 11.04 16.68 9.95
N ASP A 353 10.72 17.46 10.99
CA ASP A 353 9.37 17.52 11.55
C ASP A 353 8.76 18.89 11.32
N ALA A 354 7.61 18.92 10.66
CA ALA A 354 6.88 20.14 10.36
C ALA A 354 6.35 20.86 11.61
N ARG A 355 6.17 20.11 12.70
CA ARG A 355 5.71 20.67 13.98
C ARG A 355 6.80 21.50 14.63
N PRO A 356 6.44 22.61 15.31
CA PRO A 356 7.42 23.41 16.03
C PRO A 356 8.01 22.67 17.25
N VAL A 357 7.26 21.73 17.82
CA VAL A 357 7.64 20.90 18.95
C VAL A 357 7.32 19.44 18.68
N ALA A 358 8.24 18.54 18.97
CA ALA A 358 8.08 17.10 18.90
C ALA A 358 8.62 16.50 20.21
N ASP A 359 7.78 16.33 21.21
CA ASP A 359 8.10 15.94 22.58
C ASP A 359 7.45 14.63 23.05
N GLY A 360 6.82 13.92 22.13
CA GLY A 360 6.26 12.59 22.37
C GLY A 360 7.33 11.53 22.70
N ALA A 361 6.88 10.35 23.15
CA ALA A 361 7.77 9.25 23.54
C ALA A 361 8.70 8.80 22.40
N LEU A 362 8.21 8.74 21.16
CA LEU A 362 9.01 8.31 20.00
C LEU A 362 10.03 9.36 19.57
N PRO A 363 9.70 10.67 19.45
CA PRO A 363 10.68 11.73 19.26
C PRO A 363 11.78 11.74 20.34
N ASN A 364 11.41 11.57 21.62
CA ASN A 364 12.38 11.51 22.70
C ASN A 364 13.31 10.30 22.59
N ARG A 365 12.75 9.13 22.25
CA ARG A 365 13.55 7.94 21.97
C ARG A 365 14.55 8.14 20.83
N ALA A 366 14.14 8.81 19.75
CA ALA A 366 15.02 9.14 18.64
C ALA A 366 16.19 10.07 19.09
N ARG A 367 15.92 11.07 19.97
CA ARG A 367 16.97 11.93 20.55
C ARG A 367 17.96 11.13 21.41
N GLU A 368 17.46 10.23 22.27
CA GLU A 368 18.30 9.33 23.09
C GLU A 368 19.23 8.46 22.23
N MET A 369 18.80 8.09 21.02
CA MET A 369 19.61 7.34 20.04
C MET A 369 20.55 8.25 19.24
N GLY A 370 20.65 9.55 19.55
CA GLY A 370 21.55 10.50 18.91
C GLY A 370 21.15 10.91 17.50
N MET A 371 19.87 10.83 17.14
CA MET A 371 19.40 11.26 15.82
C MET A 371 19.24 12.78 15.75
N ARG A 372 19.64 13.38 14.63
CA ARG A 372 19.40 14.80 14.33
C ARG A 372 17.93 15.00 14.02
N ILE A 373 17.26 15.89 14.75
CA ILE A 373 15.84 16.27 14.56
C ILE A 373 15.74 17.76 14.30
N GLU A 374 15.13 18.13 13.18
CA GLU A 374 14.87 19.50 12.76
C GLU A 374 13.36 19.77 12.85
N THR A 375 12.92 20.46 13.92
CA THR A 375 11.53 20.83 14.11
C THR A 375 11.19 22.18 13.46
N GLY A 376 9.92 22.41 13.09
CA GLY A 376 9.48 23.61 12.37
C GLY A 376 10.09 23.70 10.96
N LYS A 377 10.46 22.59 10.38
CA LYS A 377 11.12 22.47 9.08
C LYS A 377 10.31 21.62 8.12
N ALA A 378 10.60 21.79 6.83
CA ALA A 378 10.01 21.03 5.74
C ALA A 378 11.06 20.74 4.65
N ILE A 379 10.73 19.81 3.76
CA ILE A 379 11.48 19.60 2.52
C ILE A 379 11.05 20.65 1.51
N SER A 380 11.98 21.48 1.05
CA SER A 380 11.74 22.44 -0.05
C SER A 380 11.69 21.74 -1.41
N SER A 381 12.61 20.80 -1.63
CA SER A 381 12.74 20.05 -2.89
C SER A 381 13.50 18.76 -2.66
N VAL A 382 13.17 17.74 -3.43
CA VAL A 382 14.00 16.54 -3.59
C VAL A 382 14.74 16.66 -4.91
N TYR A 383 16.03 16.37 -4.90
CA TYR A 383 16.88 16.36 -6.07
C TYR A 383 17.18 14.93 -6.52
N GLY A 384 17.36 14.77 -7.83
CA GLY A 384 17.60 13.49 -8.48
C GLY A 384 16.84 13.37 -9.79
N ALA A 385 16.95 12.21 -10.41
CA ALA A 385 16.24 11.91 -11.66
C ALA A 385 15.57 10.55 -11.62
N LYS A 386 16.33 9.47 -11.69
CA LYS A 386 15.86 8.08 -11.58
C LYS A 386 15.98 7.53 -10.14
N ARG A 387 16.60 8.30 -9.27
CA ARG A 387 16.78 8.06 -7.84
C ARG A 387 16.99 9.39 -7.14
N VAL A 388 16.61 9.46 -5.87
CA VAL A 388 16.95 10.56 -4.96
C VAL A 388 18.47 10.67 -4.81
N THR A 389 19.00 11.90 -4.76
CA THR A 389 20.42 12.17 -4.50
C THR A 389 20.63 13.13 -3.33
N SER A 390 19.70 14.03 -3.09
CA SER A 390 19.71 14.94 -1.94
C SER A 390 18.33 15.56 -1.74
N ILE A 391 18.15 16.21 -0.61
CA ILE A 391 16.98 17.06 -0.30
C ILE A 391 17.41 18.44 0.11
N GLY A 392 16.61 19.46 -0.20
CA GLY A 392 16.71 20.79 0.40
C GLY A 392 15.78 20.92 1.59
N ILE A 393 16.26 21.57 2.66
CA ILE A 393 15.47 21.89 3.86
C ILE A 393 15.05 23.36 3.81
N CYS A 394 13.84 23.67 4.25
CA CYS A 394 13.36 25.04 4.45
C CYS A 394 12.62 25.17 5.79
N SER A 395 12.29 26.38 6.20
CA SER A 395 11.36 26.59 7.30
C SER A 395 9.96 26.16 6.90
N GLN A 396 9.19 25.58 7.83
CA GLN A 396 7.80 25.21 7.61
C GLN A 396 6.90 26.44 7.36
N VAL A 397 7.27 27.58 7.93
CA VAL A 397 6.57 28.85 7.77
C VAL A 397 7.42 29.78 6.89
N GLY A 398 6.79 30.48 5.95
CA GLY A 398 7.44 31.42 5.04
C GLY A 398 7.39 30.95 3.58
N GLU A 399 8.27 31.51 2.74
CA GLU A 399 8.27 31.31 1.28
C GLU A 399 8.96 30.03 0.82
N GLY A 400 9.43 29.17 1.73
CA GLY A 400 10.05 27.88 1.40
C GLY A 400 11.49 28.01 0.86
N ALA A 401 12.18 29.10 1.15
CA ALA A 401 13.57 29.28 0.75
C ALA A 401 14.47 28.18 1.36
N LYS A 402 15.29 27.54 0.53
CA LYS A 402 16.22 26.50 0.97
C LYS A 402 17.24 27.08 1.95
N THR A 403 17.35 26.48 3.13
CA THR A 403 18.29 26.87 4.19
C THR A 403 19.46 25.90 4.34
N ASP A 404 19.26 24.63 3.95
CA ASP A 404 20.26 23.57 4.06
C ASP A 404 20.05 22.50 2.97
N GLU A 405 21.04 21.66 2.73
CA GLU A 405 20.94 20.51 1.83
C GLU A 405 21.53 19.27 2.49
N VAL A 406 20.82 18.15 2.37
CA VAL A 406 21.23 16.86 2.94
C VAL A 406 21.33 15.82 1.84
N VAL A 407 22.50 15.23 1.68
CA VAL A 407 22.72 14.11 0.77
C VAL A 407 22.02 12.87 1.32
N CYS A 408 21.18 12.24 0.50
CA CYS A 408 20.47 11.00 0.82
C CYS A 408 20.08 10.29 -0.47
N ASP A 409 19.77 9.01 -0.41
CA ASP A 409 19.33 8.21 -1.55
C ASP A 409 17.88 7.72 -1.43
N ALA A 410 17.26 7.99 -0.27
CA ALA A 410 15.82 7.76 -0.07
C ALA A 410 15.21 8.77 0.92
N VAL A 411 13.90 8.99 0.78
CA VAL A 411 13.08 9.83 1.67
C VAL A 411 11.88 9.02 2.14
N ALA A 412 11.71 8.90 3.44
CA ALA A 412 10.55 8.31 4.11
C ALA A 412 9.62 9.44 4.59
N MET A 413 8.47 9.64 3.95
CA MET A 413 7.55 10.73 4.27
C MET A 413 6.28 10.24 4.97
N SER A 414 5.77 11.03 5.92
CA SER A 414 4.47 10.76 6.58
C SER A 414 3.72 12.05 6.86
N GLY A 415 2.54 12.19 6.26
CA GLY A 415 1.57 13.26 6.53
C GLY A 415 0.47 12.85 7.52
N GLY A 416 0.67 11.78 8.29
CA GLY A 416 -0.31 11.18 9.17
C GLY A 416 -1.12 10.07 8.47
N TRP A 417 -2.24 9.68 9.08
CA TRP A 417 -3.04 8.54 8.63
C TRP A 417 -4.48 8.96 8.35
N SER A 418 -5.13 8.26 7.45
CA SER A 418 -6.54 8.42 7.13
C SER A 418 -7.25 7.08 7.20
N PRO A 419 -8.35 6.97 7.97
CA PRO A 419 -9.15 5.76 8.05
C PRO A 419 -9.61 5.26 6.67
N VAL A 420 -9.61 3.94 6.46
CA VAL A 420 -10.16 3.32 5.26
C VAL A 420 -11.65 3.16 5.43
N VAL A 421 -12.41 4.18 4.98
CA VAL A 421 -13.86 4.31 5.18
C VAL A 421 -14.69 3.90 3.96
N HIS A 422 -14.06 3.34 2.93
CA HIS A 422 -14.72 3.04 1.65
C HIS A 422 -15.93 2.14 1.82
N LEU A 423 -15.80 1.04 2.56
CA LEU A 423 -16.89 0.09 2.77
C LEU A 423 -18.04 0.68 3.59
N TRP A 424 -17.73 1.52 4.57
CA TRP A 424 -18.72 2.27 5.34
C TRP A 424 -19.52 3.22 4.46
N SER A 425 -18.85 4.02 3.65
CA SER A 425 -19.49 5.00 2.76
C SER A 425 -20.24 4.35 1.61
N HIS A 426 -19.75 3.21 1.12
CA HIS A 426 -20.34 2.50 -0.02
C HIS A 426 -21.78 2.04 0.24
N CYS A 427 -22.10 1.66 1.47
CA CYS A 427 -23.44 1.26 1.88
C CYS A 427 -24.27 2.38 2.54
N GLY A 428 -23.87 3.64 2.35
CA GLY A 428 -24.67 4.82 2.74
C GLY A 428 -24.29 5.44 4.08
N GLY A 429 -23.34 4.89 4.82
CA GLY A 429 -22.80 5.48 6.07
C GLY A 429 -22.20 6.86 5.82
N LYS A 430 -22.43 7.78 6.74
CA LYS A 430 -21.90 9.16 6.64
C LYS A 430 -20.59 9.29 7.37
N LEU A 431 -19.83 10.31 6.97
CA LEU A 431 -18.56 10.65 7.58
C LEU A 431 -18.67 11.94 8.36
N THR A 432 -17.85 12.09 9.40
CA THR A 432 -17.61 13.33 10.12
C THR A 432 -16.15 13.73 9.97
N TRP A 433 -15.90 15.04 9.93
CA TRP A 433 -14.54 15.56 9.91
C TRP A 433 -14.01 15.69 11.34
N ASP A 434 -12.86 15.12 11.58
CA ASP A 434 -12.09 15.27 12.81
C ASP A 434 -11.04 16.36 12.56
N THR A 435 -11.22 17.51 13.23
CA THR A 435 -10.36 18.70 13.02
C THR A 435 -8.96 18.48 13.59
N ASP A 436 -8.84 17.81 14.74
CA ASP A 436 -7.57 17.64 15.44
C ASP A 436 -6.63 16.70 14.68
N MET A 437 -7.21 15.63 14.12
CA MET A 437 -6.49 14.64 13.33
C MET A 437 -6.49 14.95 11.83
N ALA A 438 -7.21 16.00 11.41
CA ALA A 438 -7.38 16.39 10.01
C ALA A 438 -7.77 15.21 9.11
N MET A 439 -8.78 14.43 9.51
CA MET A 439 -9.21 13.24 8.78
C MET A 439 -10.72 13.05 8.80
N PHE A 440 -11.25 12.34 7.82
CA PHE A 440 -12.61 11.83 7.86
C PHE A 440 -12.68 10.51 8.62
N ARG A 441 -13.70 10.35 9.45
CA ARG A 441 -13.99 9.09 10.15
C ARG A 441 -15.48 8.76 10.07
N PRO A 442 -15.88 7.49 10.29
CA PRO A 442 -17.28 7.09 10.37
C PRO A 442 -18.05 7.93 11.39
N ASP A 443 -19.24 8.38 11.01
CA ASP A 443 -20.17 9.08 11.92
C ASP A 443 -21.04 8.04 12.64
N PRO A 444 -20.86 7.80 13.94
CA PRO A 444 -21.61 6.79 14.66
C PRO A 444 -23.13 7.08 14.77
N ASN A 445 -23.53 8.34 14.58
CA ASN A 445 -24.92 8.76 14.61
C ASN A 445 -25.63 8.55 13.25
N ARG A 446 -24.88 8.28 12.19
CA ARG A 446 -25.41 8.09 10.84
C ARG A 446 -24.79 6.84 10.18
N PRO A 447 -24.93 5.65 10.83
CA PRO A 447 -24.40 4.40 10.31
C PRO A 447 -25.19 3.94 9.06
N PRO A 448 -24.65 3.01 8.28
CA PRO A 448 -25.41 2.29 7.27
C PRO A 448 -26.58 1.54 7.92
N LEU A 449 -27.79 1.72 7.40
CA LEU A 449 -28.99 1.12 7.97
C LEU A 449 -29.41 -0.15 7.20
N GLY A 450 -29.82 -1.17 7.96
CA GLY A 450 -30.44 -2.37 7.44
C GLY A 450 -31.93 -2.17 7.11
N ALA A 451 -32.59 -3.22 6.63
CA ALA A 451 -34.02 -3.19 6.32
C ALA A 451 -34.91 -2.94 7.56
N ASP A 452 -34.41 -3.26 8.74
CA ASP A 452 -35.01 -3.03 10.05
C ASP A 452 -34.82 -1.59 10.57
N GLY A 453 -34.14 -0.74 9.81
CA GLY A 453 -33.79 0.61 10.21
C GLY A 453 -32.68 0.70 11.24
N ALA A 454 -32.09 -0.43 11.65
CA ALA A 454 -30.96 -0.48 12.58
C ALA A 454 -29.63 -0.45 11.85
N GLY A 455 -28.58 0.10 12.48
CA GLY A 455 -27.23 0.06 11.93
C GLY A 455 -26.73 -1.38 11.81
N PHE A 456 -26.25 -1.77 10.62
CA PHE A 456 -25.74 -3.13 10.39
C PHE A 456 -24.24 -3.18 10.16
N VAL A 457 -23.57 -2.04 9.97
CA VAL A 457 -22.12 -1.93 9.86
C VAL A 457 -21.55 -1.20 11.07
N ILE A 458 -20.46 -1.73 11.61
CA ILE A 458 -19.72 -1.14 12.73
C ILE A 458 -18.28 -0.96 12.27
N ALA A 459 -17.71 0.23 12.42
CA ALA A 459 -16.29 0.47 12.19
C ALA A 459 -15.52 0.35 13.52
N THR A 460 -14.33 -0.25 13.48
CA THR A 460 -13.49 -0.44 14.66
C THR A 460 -12.02 -0.15 14.37
N GLY A 461 -11.24 0.10 15.41
CA GLY A 461 -9.81 0.36 15.32
C GLY A 461 -9.48 1.60 14.51
N THR A 462 -8.40 1.55 13.75
CA THR A 462 -7.96 2.70 12.94
C THR A 462 -8.95 3.04 11.81
N ALA A 463 -9.77 2.09 11.36
CA ALA A 463 -10.88 2.38 10.44
C ALA A 463 -11.98 3.28 11.07
N ASN A 464 -12.08 3.32 12.37
CA ASN A 464 -12.95 4.22 13.14
C ASN A 464 -12.24 5.50 13.63
N GLY A 465 -10.97 5.69 13.26
CA GLY A 465 -10.18 6.85 13.65
C GLY A 465 -9.37 6.68 14.94
N HIS A 466 -9.37 5.49 15.56
CA HIS A 466 -8.53 5.19 16.72
C HIS A 466 -7.14 4.79 16.25
N LEU A 467 -6.22 5.75 16.18
CA LEU A 467 -4.86 5.53 15.65
C LEU A 467 -3.88 4.97 16.71
N ASP A 468 -4.25 4.97 17.98
CA ASP A 468 -3.48 4.35 19.05
C ASP A 468 -3.98 2.91 19.30
N ALA A 469 -3.06 1.96 19.35
CA ALA A 469 -3.38 0.55 19.60
C ALA A 469 -4.07 0.29 20.94
N LYS A 470 -3.91 1.17 21.94
CA LYS A 470 -4.61 1.07 23.24
C LYS A 470 -6.09 1.45 23.15
N THR A 471 -6.49 2.22 22.14
CA THR A 471 -7.86 2.67 21.94
C THR A 471 -8.54 1.99 20.75
N ALA A 472 -7.78 1.23 19.99
CA ALA A 472 -8.22 0.49 18.82
C ALA A 472 -8.89 -0.84 19.22
#